data_b829eac5c4c913109b24b35e9c6cb76c
#
_entry.id   b829eac5c4c913109b24b35e9c6cb76c
#
_cell.length_a   1.000
_cell.length_b   1.000
_cell.length_c   1.000
_cell.angle_alpha   90.00
_cell.angle_beta   90.00
_cell.angle_gamma   90.00
#
_symmetry.space_group_name_H-M   'P 1'
#
loop_
_entity.id
_entity.type
_entity.pdbx_description
1 polymer ?
#
loop_
_entity_poly.entity_id
_entity_poly.type
_entity_poly.pdbx_seq_one_letter_code
_entity_poly.pdbx_strand_id
1 'polypeptide(L)'
;MIHEVDEGLRALLAESGLEASGVEVVFDAPTSDWAARRSAPTVCVFLYDIREDHTRRGSGGGEVYDADGFVVARRTPPRWFELTYLVTAWASRPQDEHRLLSQVLSCLVNTDTLPPRLLTGTLAELGLLVDVDAGATGMDAPAASDVWSALGGDLKPSLGLRVKAPLAGISRVTAPPVTEGLVVNSVPQAEPDGAASGRRLRYAELREPGPEGFGGYRERPSVPARRRRGERQP
;
A
#
# COMPACT_ATOMS: atom_id res chain seq x y z
N MET A 1 2.95 5.16 8.58
CA MET A 1 1.62 5.07 7.92
C MET A 1 0.47 5.19 8.93
N ILE A 2 0.23 4.24 9.88
CA ILE A 2 -0.96 4.31 10.78
C ILE A 2 -0.98 5.59 11.59
N HIS A 3 0.08 5.91 12.34
CA HIS A 3 0.18 7.15 13.12
C HIS A 3 0.05 8.42 12.26
N GLU A 4 0.51 8.37 11.01
CA GLU A 4 0.36 9.50 10.07
C GLU A 4 -1.10 9.69 9.63
N VAL A 5 -1.87 8.59 9.52
CA VAL A 5 -3.33 8.65 9.31
C VAL A 5 -4.02 9.24 10.54
N ASP A 6 -3.64 8.79 11.75
CA ASP A 6 -4.20 9.32 13.00
C ASP A 6 -3.94 10.83 13.15
N GLU A 7 -2.73 11.27 12.80
CA GLU A 7 -2.39 12.71 12.78
C GLU A 7 -3.22 13.48 11.76
N GLY A 8 -3.38 12.94 10.54
CA GLY A 8 -4.22 13.53 9.50
C GLY A 8 -5.69 13.63 9.91
N LEU A 9 -6.25 12.58 10.51
CA LEU A 9 -7.62 12.59 11.04
C LEU A 9 -7.79 13.60 12.18
N ARG A 10 -6.83 13.66 13.10
CA ARG A 10 -6.83 14.65 14.18
C ARG A 10 -6.85 16.07 13.62
N ALA A 11 -5.96 16.36 12.67
CA ALA A 11 -5.89 17.68 12.06
C ALA A 11 -7.17 18.03 11.28
N LEU A 12 -7.77 17.07 10.58
CA LEU A 12 -9.04 17.24 9.89
C LEU A 12 -10.17 17.61 10.87
N LEU A 13 -10.27 16.88 11.97
CA LEU A 13 -11.28 17.13 13.00
C LEU A 13 -11.04 18.46 13.73
N ALA A 14 -9.78 18.84 13.95
CA ALA A 14 -9.43 20.16 14.51
C ALA A 14 -9.88 21.31 13.59
N GLU A 15 -9.66 21.20 12.27
CA GLU A 15 -10.15 22.17 11.29
C GLU A 15 -11.68 22.31 11.28
N SER A 16 -12.42 21.29 11.68
CA SER A 16 -13.89 21.34 11.80
C SER A 16 -14.38 22.18 12.99
N GLY A 17 -13.46 22.70 13.81
CA GLY A 17 -13.75 23.56 14.97
C GLY A 17 -14.03 22.82 16.27
N LEU A 18 -13.86 21.50 16.33
CA LEU A 18 -14.04 20.70 17.55
C LEU A 18 -13.12 21.15 18.68
N GLU A 19 -11.83 21.29 18.40
CA GLU A 19 -10.84 21.71 19.38
C GLU A 19 -11.08 23.14 19.90
N ALA A 20 -11.51 24.04 19.01
CA ALA A 20 -11.89 25.41 19.39
C ALA A 20 -13.06 25.45 20.39
N SER A 21 -13.88 24.41 20.42
CA SER A 21 -14.98 24.22 21.36
C SER A 21 -14.56 23.51 22.66
N GLY A 22 -13.26 23.26 22.88
CA GLY A 22 -12.73 22.57 24.06
C GLY A 22 -12.98 21.04 24.05
N VAL A 23 -13.21 20.45 22.89
CA VAL A 23 -13.41 19.01 22.72
C VAL A 23 -12.06 18.34 22.44
N GLU A 24 -11.72 17.33 23.23
CA GLU A 24 -10.49 16.54 23.00
C GLU A 24 -10.74 15.48 21.90
N VAL A 25 -9.77 15.30 21.00
CA VAL A 25 -9.76 14.20 20.02
C VAL A 25 -8.68 13.20 20.42
N VAL A 26 -9.09 11.96 20.70
CA VAL A 26 -8.19 10.89 21.21
C VAL A 26 -8.33 9.62 20.39
N PHE A 27 -7.31 8.76 20.43
CA PHE A 27 -7.26 7.49 19.70
C PHE A 27 -7.16 6.27 20.63
N ASP A 28 -7.55 6.45 21.88
CA ASP A 28 -7.54 5.41 22.90
C ASP A 28 -8.66 4.37 22.66
N ALA A 29 -8.55 3.19 23.29
CA ALA A 29 -9.64 2.25 23.37
C ALA A 29 -10.70 2.75 24.38
N PRO A 30 -11.97 2.94 23.97
CA PRO A 30 -13.01 3.49 24.83
C PRO A 30 -13.59 2.42 25.78
N THR A 31 -12.74 1.89 26.68
CA THR A 31 -13.16 0.95 27.72
C THR A 31 -13.94 1.64 28.84
N SER A 32 -14.64 0.85 29.66
CA SER A 32 -15.38 1.39 30.81
C SER A 32 -14.48 2.16 31.78
N ASP A 33 -13.27 1.66 32.06
CA ASP A 33 -12.29 2.31 32.92
C ASP A 33 -11.75 3.61 32.33
N TRP A 34 -11.55 3.63 31.01
CA TRP A 34 -11.15 4.83 30.29
C TRP A 34 -12.24 5.91 30.37
N ALA A 35 -13.50 5.52 30.12
CA ALA A 35 -14.66 6.42 30.16
C ALA A 35 -14.85 7.05 31.54
N ALA A 36 -14.68 6.27 32.61
CA ALA A 36 -14.86 6.73 34.00
C ALA A 36 -13.84 7.82 34.39
N ARG A 37 -12.72 7.92 33.71
CA ARG A 37 -11.65 8.91 34.00
C ARG A 37 -11.80 10.21 33.20
N ARG A 38 -12.78 10.30 32.28
CA ARG A 38 -12.97 11.48 31.44
C ARG A 38 -13.89 12.51 32.10
N SER A 39 -13.45 13.76 32.08
CA SER A 39 -14.21 14.91 32.58
C SER A 39 -14.50 15.95 31.51
N ALA A 40 -13.72 15.98 30.43
CA ALA A 40 -13.92 16.90 29.31
C ALA A 40 -14.72 16.22 28.18
N PRO A 41 -15.48 16.99 27.38
CA PRO A 41 -16.09 16.48 26.16
C PRO A 41 -15.00 15.91 25.23
N THR A 42 -15.20 14.68 24.77
CA THR A 42 -14.17 13.94 24.03
C THR A 42 -14.76 13.25 22.82
N VAL A 43 -14.09 13.34 21.68
CA VAL A 43 -14.32 12.48 20.51
C VAL A 43 -13.19 11.43 20.49
N CYS A 44 -13.58 10.17 20.54
CA CYS A 44 -12.65 9.05 20.50
C CYS A 44 -12.71 8.38 19.14
N VAL A 45 -11.56 8.23 18.47
CA VAL A 45 -11.36 7.62 17.16
C VAL A 45 -10.53 6.34 17.35
N PHE A 46 -11.18 5.23 17.69
CA PHE A 46 -10.53 3.99 18.07
C PHE A 46 -10.30 3.09 16.84
N LEU A 47 -9.03 2.81 16.50
CA LEU A 47 -8.67 1.84 15.48
C LEU A 47 -8.85 0.42 16.03
N TYR A 48 -9.75 -0.38 15.42
CA TYR A 48 -10.01 -1.73 15.90
C TYR A 48 -9.72 -2.83 14.86
N ASP A 49 -9.60 -2.47 13.57
CA ASP A 49 -9.30 -3.48 12.54
C ASP A 49 -8.37 -2.90 11.46
N ILE A 50 -7.48 -3.76 10.96
CA ILE A 50 -6.51 -3.44 9.92
C ILE A 50 -6.49 -4.59 8.93
N ARG A 51 -6.81 -4.32 7.66
CA ARG A 51 -6.81 -5.32 6.59
C ARG A 51 -6.05 -4.84 5.37
N GLU A 52 -5.42 -5.76 4.64
CA GLU A 52 -4.85 -5.42 3.34
C GLU A 52 -5.96 -5.33 2.29
N ASP A 53 -5.97 -4.24 1.53
CA ASP A 53 -6.81 -4.11 0.34
C ASP A 53 -6.14 -4.80 -0.86
N HIS A 54 -6.45 -6.06 -1.05
CA HIS A 54 -5.90 -6.86 -2.15
C HIS A 54 -6.35 -6.39 -3.54
N THR A 55 -7.44 -5.62 -3.62
CA THR A 55 -7.94 -5.10 -4.90
C THR A 55 -7.03 -4.05 -5.50
N ARG A 56 -6.28 -3.34 -4.65
CA ARG A 56 -5.30 -2.31 -5.03
C ARG A 56 -3.85 -2.82 -5.06
N ARG A 57 -3.66 -4.13 -5.02
CA ARG A 57 -2.33 -4.72 -5.05
C ARG A 57 -1.70 -4.57 -6.42
N GLY A 58 -0.74 -3.66 -6.57
CA GLY A 58 0.03 -3.49 -7.79
C GLY A 58 0.98 -4.67 -8.02
N SER A 59 1.05 -5.16 -9.25
CA SER A 59 2.06 -6.11 -9.71
C SER A 59 3.15 -5.34 -10.45
N GLY A 60 4.41 -5.62 -10.11
CA GLY A 60 5.56 -4.97 -10.75
C GLY A 60 6.33 -4.06 -9.79
N GLY A 61 7.52 -3.66 -10.17
CA GLY A 61 8.37 -2.73 -9.45
C GLY A 61 8.60 -1.46 -10.26
N GLY A 62 8.62 -0.32 -9.60
CA GLY A 62 9.11 0.92 -10.20
C GLY A 62 10.64 0.89 -10.22
N GLU A 63 11.24 1.28 -11.33
CA GLU A 63 12.67 1.48 -11.44
C GLU A 63 13.01 2.93 -11.08
N VAL A 64 14.04 3.11 -10.28
CA VAL A 64 14.57 4.42 -9.92
C VAL A 64 15.85 4.62 -10.72
N TYR A 65 15.89 5.69 -11.49
CA TYR A 65 17.01 6.03 -12.37
C TYR A 65 17.87 7.12 -11.74
N ASP A 66 19.17 7.08 -11.98
CA ASP A 66 20.08 8.18 -11.68
C ASP A 66 20.02 9.27 -12.76
N ALA A 67 20.88 10.31 -12.60
CA ALA A 67 20.97 11.40 -13.56
C ALA A 67 21.48 10.96 -14.95
N ASP A 68 22.18 9.84 -15.02
CA ASP A 68 22.75 9.26 -16.24
C ASP A 68 21.81 8.24 -16.91
N GLY A 69 20.62 8.00 -16.31
CA GLY A 69 19.60 7.10 -16.85
C GLY A 69 19.81 5.62 -16.51
N PHE A 70 20.69 5.29 -15.55
CA PHE A 70 20.87 3.92 -15.08
C PHE A 70 19.90 3.59 -13.93
N VAL A 71 19.41 2.34 -13.90
CA VAL A 71 18.57 1.85 -12.82
C VAL A 71 19.41 1.63 -11.57
N VAL A 72 19.27 2.49 -10.58
CA VAL A 72 20.00 2.42 -9.30
C VAL A 72 19.25 1.72 -8.19
N ALA A 73 17.92 1.66 -8.31
CA ALA A 73 17.10 0.95 -7.34
C ALA A 73 15.81 0.44 -7.99
N ARG A 74 15.22 -0.57 -7.37
CA ARG A 74 13.87 -1.03 -7.67
C ARG A 74 13.00 -0.84 -6.44
N ARG A 75 11.88 -0.14 -6.59
CA ARG A 75 10.90 0.07 -5.53
C ARG A 75 9.71 -0.85 -5.77
N THR A 76 9.35 -1.65 -4.77
CA THR A 76 8.10 -2.42 -4.84
C THR A 76 6.92 -1.44 -4.78
N PRO A 77 5.80 -1.72 -5.47
CA PRO A 77 4.62 -0.86 -5.38
C PRO A 77 4.12 -0.80 -3.95
N PRO A 78 3.48 0.32 -3.55
CA PRO A 78 2.89 0.45 -2.24
C PRO A 78 1.79 -0.60 -2.06
N ARG A 79 1.66 -1.10 -0.83
CA ARG A 79 0.55 -1.97 -0.44
C ARG A 79 -0.52 -1.11 0.23
N TRP A 80 -1.77 -1.41 -0.05
CA TRP A 80 -2.88 -0.66 0.48
C TRP A 80 -3.48 -1.37 1.67
N PHE A 81 -3.81 -0.61 2.70
CA PHE A 81 -4.44 -1.11 3.90
C PHE A 81 -5.72 -0.34 4.18
N GLU A 82 -6.74 -1.07 4.57
CA GLU A 82 -7.98 -0.56 5.10
C GLU A 82 -7.86 -0.54 6.62
N LEU A 83 -7.99 0.65 7.19
CA LEU A 83 -8.00 0.92 8.63
C LEU A 83 -9.43 1.20 9.03
N THR A 84 -9.98 0.46 10.00
CA THR A 84 -11.35 0.63 10.44
C THR A 84 -11.38 1.19 11.86
N TYR A 85 -12.03 2.33 12.00
CA TYR A 85 -12.16 3.05 13.27
C TYR A 85 -13.60 3.04 13.77
N LEU A 86 -13.74 2.96 15.08
CA LEU A 86 -14.97 3.24 15.81
C LEU A 86 -14.88 4.68 16.35
N VAL A 87 -15.73 5.57 15.85
CA VAL A 87 -15.77 6.96 16.29
C VAL A 87 -16.92 7.13 17.27
N THR A 88 -16.62 7.60 18.48
CA THR A 88 -17.57 7.77 19.59
C THR A 88 -17.42 9.14 20.21
N ALA A 89 -18.51 9.67 20.77
CA ALA A 89 -18.51 10.92 21.51
C ALA A 89 -18.85 10.68 22.97
N TRP A 90 -18.23 11.45 23.84
CA TRP A 90 -18.33 11.37 25.29
C TRP A 90 -18.58 12.75 25.89
N ALA A 91 -19.70 12.94 26.54
CA ALA A 91 -20.08 14.17 27.22
C ALA A 91 -20.95 13.84 28.43
N SER A 92 -21.23 14.86 29.26
CA SER A 92 -22.05 14.68 30.44
C SER A 92 -23.55 14.43 30.15
N ARG A 93 -24.02 14.77 28.95
CA ARG A 93 -25.41 14.60 28.52
C ARG A 93 -25.49 13.90 27.16
N PRO A 94 -26.41 12.98 26.94
CA PRO A 94 -26.57 12.29 25.65
C PRO A 94 -26.81 13.23 24.47
N GLN A 95 -27.52 14.34 24.67
CA GLN A 95 -27.77 15.31 23.59
C GLN A 95 -26.49 16.02 23.14
N ASP A 96 -25.52 16.23 24.03
CA ASP A 96 -24.23 16.83 23.70
C ASP A 96 -23.37 15.81 22.96
N GLU A 97 -23.41 14.52 23.33
CA GLU A 97 -22.79 13.43 22.56
C GLU A 97 -23.34 13.36 21.14
N HIS A 98 -24.66 13.42 20.97
CA HIS A 98 -25.29 13.39 19.63
C HIS A 98 -24.92 14.62 18.80
N ARG A 99 -24.75 15.81 19.43
CA ARG A 99 -24.31 17.03 18.77
C ARG A 99 -22.88 16.87 18.26
N LEU A 100 -21.96 16.35 19.09
CA LEU A 100 -20.59 16.07 18.72
C LEU A 100 -20.50 15.06 17.56
N LEU A 101 -21.24 13.94 17.66
CA LEU A 101 -21.30 12.95 16.58
C LEU A 101 -21.83 13.56 15.26
N SER A 102 -22.83 14.42 15.32
CA SER A 102 -23.36 15.11 14.14
C SER A 102 -22.32 16.04 13.51
N GLN A 103 -21.55 16.74 14.33
CA GLN A 103 -20.47 17.62 13.85
C GLN A 103 -19.35 16.81 13.18
N VAL A 104 -18.91 15.72 13.83
CA VAL A 104 -17.92 14.80 13.28
C VAL A 104 -18.41 14.19 11.97
N LEU A 105 -19.68 13.70 11.95
CA LEU A 105 -20.27 13.12 10.76
C LEU A 105 -20.31 14.12 9.60
N SER A 106 -20.71 15.37 9.87
CA SER A 106 -20.72 16.42 8.85
C SER A 106 -19.32 16.70 8.28
N CYS A 107 -18.29 16.68 9.13
CA CYS A 107 -16.92 16.83 8.69
C CYS A 107 -16.48 15.68 7.79
N LEU A 108 -16.69 14.44 8.25
CA LEU A 108 -16.19 13.24 7.57
C LEU A 108 -16.94 12.94 6.26
N VAL A 109 -18.26 13.13 6.20
CA VAL A 109 -19.07 12.89 4.99
C VAL A 109 -18.71 13.87 3.86
N ASN A 110 -18.23 15.05 4.18
CA ASN A 110 -17.77 16.03 3.19
C ASN A 110 -16.28 15.85 2.80
N THR A 111 -15.65 14.77 3.28
CA THR A 111 -14.22 14.52 3.05
C THR A 111 -14.04 13.12 2.46
N ASP A 112 -13.97 13.01 1.13
CA ASP A 112 -13.73 11.73 0.45
C ASP A 112 -12.27 11.27 0.57
N THR A 113 -11.34 12.22 0.73
CA THR A 113 -9.91 11.94 0.88
C THR A 113 -9.28 12.89 1.89
N LEU A 114 -8.30 12.41 2.67
CA LEU A 114 -7.50 13.29 3.52
C LEU A 114 -6.76 14.33 2.66
N PRO A 115 -6.95 15.63 2.93
CA PRO A 115 -6.27 16.67 2.18
C PRO A 115 -4.74 16.50 2.24
N PRO A 116 -4.02 16.63 1.11
CA PRO A 116 -2.56 16.46 1.07
C PRO A 116 -1.79 17.33 2.09
N ARG A 117 -2.31 18.52 2.43
CA ARG A 117 -1.73 19.42 3.44
C ARG A 117 -1.76 18.86 4.87
N LEU A 118 -2.62 17.88 5.13
CA LEU A 118 -2.75 17.21 6.43
C LEU A 118 -1.98 15.89 6.51
N LEU A 119 -1.38 15.46 5.40
CA LEU A 119 -0.56 14.27 5.36
C LEU A 119 0.87 14.60 5.79
N THR A 120 1.45 13.74 6.60
CA THR A 120 2.83 13.85 7.11
C THR A 120 3.66 12.64 6.73
N GLY A 121 4.98 12.73 6.90
CA GLY A 121 5.90 11.60 6.77
C GLY A 121 5.81 10.86 5.44
N THR A 122 5.74 9.54 5.50
CA THR A 122 5.75 8.67 4.32
C THR A 122 4.50 8.81 3.45
N LEU A 123 3.35 9.17 4.02
CA LEU A 123 2.13 9.42 3.25
C LEU A 123 2.27 10.68 2.39
N ALA A 124 2.86 11.74 2.92
CA ALA A 124 3.15 12.96 2.17
C ALA A 124 4.17 12.71 1.05
N GLU A 125 5.23 11.93 1.33
CA GLU A 125 6.27 11.58 0.35
C GLU A 125 5.73 10.73 -0.81
N LEU A 126 4.78 9.82 -0.54
CA LEU A 126 4.17 9.00 -1.58
C LEU A 126 3.30 9.82 -2.53
N GLY A 127 2.71 10.92 -2.07
CA GLY A 127 1.82 11.76 -2.86
C GLY A 127 0.57 11.03 -3.38
N LEU A 128 0.16 9.95 -2.70
CA LEU A 128 -1.01 9.15 -3.05
C LEU A 128 -2.21 9.59 -2.20
N LEU A 129 -3.40 9.40 -2.76
CA LEU A 129 -4.64 9.74 -2.06
C LEU A 129 -4.86 8.76 -0.90
N VAL A 130 -5.33 9.29 0.22
CA VAL A 130 -5.77 8.51 1.39
C VAL A 130 -7.28 8.67 1.46
N ASP A 131 -8.02 7.61 1.11
CA ASP A 131 -9.48 7.67 1.04
C ASP A 131 -10.08 7.59 2.44
N VAL A 132 -11.13 8.37 2.65
CA VAL A 132 -11.91 8.44 3.89
C VAL A 132 -13.37 8.10 3.56
N ASP A 133 -13.95 7.15 4.27
CA ASP A 133 -15.32 6.70 4.04
C ASP A 133 -16.04 6.60 5.40
N ALA A 134 -16.93 7.53 5.66
CA ALA A 134 -17.69 7.63 6.90
C ALA A 134 -19.05 6.92 6.77
N GLY A 135 -19.40 6.12 7.77
CA GLY A 135 -20.65 5.37 7.82
C GLY A 135 -20.63 4.07 7.02
N ALA A 136 -19.54 3.75 6.35
CA ALA A 136 -19.41 2.48 5.66
C ALA A 136 -19.09 1.36 6.65
N THR A 137 -20.02 0.47 6.81
CA THR A 137 -19.75 -0.86 7.38
C THR A 137 -19.36 -1.78 6.23
N GLY A 138 -18.11 -2.23 6.21
CA GLY A 138 -17.72 -3.28 5.26
C GLY A 138 -18.60 -4.51 5.44
N MET A 139 -18.88 -5.24 4.35
CA MET A 139 -19.70 -6.47 4.43
C MET A 139 -19.13 -7.50 5.41
N ASP A 140 -17.81 -7.42 5.67
CA ASP A 140 -17.06 -8.30 6.59
C ASP A 140 -16.66 -7.61 7.90
N ALA A 141 -17.10 -6.39 8.16
CA ALA A 141 -16.79 -5.70 9.41
C ALA A 141 -17.62 -6.28 10.56
N PRO A 142 -17.04 -6.44 11.77
CA PRO A 142 -17.83 -6.85 12.94
C PRO A 142 -18.94 -5.84 13.22
N ALA A 143 -20.06 -6.33 13.70
CA ALA A 143 -21.15 -5.43 14.12
C ALA A 143 -20.65 -4.51 15.24
N ALA A 144 -21.19 -3.29 15.31
CA ALA A 144 -20.82 -2.36 16.38
C ALA A 144 -21.04 -2.96 17.78
N SER A 145 -22.08 -3.78 17.95
CA SER A 145 -22.36 -4.52 19.18
C SER A 145 -21.22 -5.44 19.61
N ASP A 146 -20.56 -6.10 18.65
CA ASP A 146 -19.47 -7.04 18.92
C ASP A 146 -18.22 -6.28 19.38
N VAL A 147 -17.94 -5.13 18.73
CA VAL A 147 -16.84 -4.27 19.13
C VAL A 147 -17.05 -3.72 20.54
N TRP A 148 -18.27 -3.23 20.86
CA TRP A 148 -18.61 -2.75 22.19
C TRP A 148 -18.54 -3.83 23.25
N SER A 149 -19.01 -5.04 22.92
CA SER A 149 -18.92 -6.20 23.82
C SER A 149 -17.44 -6.57 24.11
N ALA A 150 -16.57 -6.53 23.09
CA ALA A 150 -15.15 -6.81 23.26
C ALA A 150 -14.43 -5.73 24.10
N LEU A 151 -14.91 -4.47 24.05
CA LEU A 151 -14.39 -3.36 24.87
C LEU A 151 -14.89 -3.41 26.32
N GLY A 152 -15.85 -4.30 26.64
CA GLY A 152 -16.45 -4.41 27.97
C GLY A 152 -17.36 -3.23 28.33
N GLY A 153 -17.89 -2.54 27.33
CA GLY A 153 -18.77 -1.38 27.47
C GLY A 153 -20.19 -1.64 26.99
N ASP A 154 -21.11 -0.77 27.42
CA ASP A 154 -22.47 -0.74 26.90
C ASP A 154 -22.50 -0.15 25.49
N LEU A 155 -23.41 -0.63 24.65
CA LEU A 155 -23.61 -0.12 23.30
C LEU A 155 -23.98 1.37 23.33
N LYS A 156 -23.16 2.19 22.68
CA LYS A 156 -23.40 3.63 22.48
C LYS A 156 -23.51 3.97 21.00
N PRO A 157 -24.18 5.08 20.65
CA PRO A 157 -24.13 5.62 19.29
C PRO A 157 -22.67 5.80 18.85
N SER A 158 -22.34 5.24 17.70
CA SER A 158 -20.98 5.27 17.15
C SER A 158 -21.03 5.34 15.64
N LEU A 159 -19.98 5.94 15.04
CA LEU A 159 -19.80 6.00 13.59
C LEU A 159 -18.69 5.04 13.19
N GLY A 160 -18.92 4.23 12.17
CA GLY A 160 -17.85 3.50 11.48
C GLY A 160 -17.11 4.47 10.56
N LEU A 161 -15.79 4.47 10.64
CA LEU A 161 -14.93 5.24 9.75
C LEU A 161 -13.92 4.29 9.14
N ARG A 162 -13.83 4.29 7.83
CA ARG A 162 -12.89 3.51 7.05
C ARG A 162 -11.90 4.42 6.36
N VAL A 163 -10.60 4.10 6.50
CA VAL A 163 -9.53 4.84 5.82
C VAL A 163 -8.71 3.87 5.01
N LYS A 164 -8.52 4.16 3.73
CA LYS A 164 -7.63 3.38 2.86
C LYS A 164 -6.34 4.15 2.63
N ALA A 165 -5.25 3.60 3.15
CA ALA A 165 -3.94 4.26 3.13
C ALA A 165 -2.86 3.37 2.51
N PRO A 166 -1.91 3.95 1.74
CA PRO A 166 -0.80 3.22 1.18
C PRO A 166 0.32 3.05 2.20
N LEU A 167 0.89 1.86 2.28
CA LEU A 167 2.15 1.58 2.96
C LEU A 167 3.27 1.58 1.92
N ALA A 168 4.28 2.41 2.12
CA ALA A 168 5.42 2.53 1.21
C ALA A 168 6.07 1.16 0.96
N GLY A 169 6.34 0.87 -0.30
CA GLY A 169 7.08 -0.31 -0.69
C GLY A 169 8.56 -0.21 -0.31
N ILE A 170 9.20 -1.36 -0.21
CA ILE A 170 10.63 -1.44 0.09
C ILE A 170 11.42 -1.06 -1.16
N SER A 171 12.36 -0.11 -1.03
CA SER A 171 13.34 0.19 -2.06
C SER A 171 14.54 -0.77 -1.91
N ARG A 172 14.87 -1.50 -2.97
CA ARG A 172 16.06 -2.34 -3.03
C ARG A 172 17.07 -1.70 -3.98
N VAL A 173 18.23 -1.38 -3.47
CA VAL A 173 19.36 -0.93 -4.30
C VAL A 173 19.73 -2.10 -5.22
N THR A 174 19.83 -1.84 -6.52
CA THR A 174 20.34 -2.82 -7.49
C THR A 174 21.86 -2.84 -7.44
N ALA A 175 22.46 -3.96 -7.86
CA ALA A 175 23.89 -3.97 -8.12
C ALA A 175 24.23 -2.93 -9.21
N PRO A 176 25.42 -2.33 -9.18
CA PRO A 176 25.84 -1.41 -10.22
C PRO A 176 25.73 -2.07 -11.60
N PRO A 177 25.39 -1.32 -12.66
CA PRO A 177 25.31 -1.87 -14.00
C PRO A 177 26.67 -2.45 -14.42
N VAL A 178 26.62 -3.59 -15.10
CA VAL A 178 27.84 -4.19 -15.68
C VAL A 178 28.21 -3.37 -16.90
N THR A 179 29.17 -2.46 -16.74
CA THR A 179 29.64 -1.54 -17.81
C THR A 179 30.75 -2.12 -18.68
N GLU A 180 31.47 -3.14 -18.18
CA GLU A 180 32.64 -3.72 -18.85
C GLU A 180 32.43 -5.14 -19.37
N GLY A 181 31.19 -5.58 -19.55
CA GLY A 181 30.89 -6.93 -20.02
C GLY A 181 31.07 -8.02 -18.96
N LEU A 182 30.55 -9.21 -19.25
CA LEU A 182 30.62 -10.39 -18.39
C LEU A 182 31.74 -11.31 -18.90
N VAL A 183 32.82 -11.46 -18.15
CA VAL A 183 33.86 -12.46 -18.44
C VAL A 183 33.42 -13.76 -17.77
N VAL A 184 32.94 -14.71 -18.58
CA VAL A 184 32.63 -16.06 -18.10
C VAL A 184 33.82 -16.97 -18.30
N ASN A 185 34.57 -17.25 -17.26
CA ASN A 185 35.64 -18.25 -17.28
C ASN A 185 34.99 -19.62 -17.00
N SER A 186 34.78 -20.42 -18.05
CA SER A 186 34.43 -21.82 -17.89
C SER A 186 35.72 -22.66 -17.73
N VAL A 187 35.95 -23.19 -16.55
CA VAL A 187 37.00 -24.20 -16.34
C VAL A 187 36.36 -25.53 -16.77
N PRO A 188 36.96 -26.23 -17.77
CA PRO A 188 36.47 -27.56 -18.11
C PRO A 188 36.72 -28.50 -16.91
N GLN A 189 35.65 -29.00 -16.34
CA GLN A 189 35.76 -30.05 -15.34
C GLN A 189 36.24 -31.30 -16.03
N ALA A 190 37.41 -31.82 -15.63
CA ALA A 190 37.94 -33.06 -16.14
C ALA A 190 36.93 -34.18 -15.84
N GLU A 191 36.34 -34.75 -16.88
CA GLU A 191 35.52 -35.93 -16.74
C GLU A 191 36.40 -37.15 -16.42
N PRO A 192 36.00 -38.02 -15.48
CA PRO A 192 36.62 -39.32 -15.35
C PRO A 192 36.29 -40.15 -16.63
N ASP A 193 37.29 -40.74 -17.21
CA ASP A 193 37.28 -41.55 -18.43
C ASP A 193 35.96 -42.31 -18.69
N GLY A 194 35.36 -42.07 -19.84
CA GLY A 194 34.27 -42.88 -20.33
C GLY A 194 33.31 -42.14 -21.25
N ALA A 195 33.50 -42.32 -22.57
CA ALA A 195 32.56 -42.09 -23.67
C ALA A 195 32.34 -40.63 -24.11
N ALA A 196 33.09 -40.25 -25.09
CA ALA A 196 32.93 -39.06 -25.90
C ALA A 196 31.65 -39.10 -26.73
N SER A 197 30.72 -38.20 -26.43
CA SER A 197 29.76 -37.64 -27.40
C SER A 197 29.34 -36.26 -26.95
N GLY A 198 30.28 -35.36 -26.81
CA GLY A 198 30.02 -33.95 -26.52
C GLY A 198 29.85 -33.16 -27.83
N ARG A 199 28.65 -32.66 -28.04
CA ARG A 199 28.33 -31.69 -29.10
C ARG A 199 29.11 -30.39 -28.76
N ARG A 200 30.22 -30.12 -29.40
CA ARG A 200 30.95 -28.87 -29.26
C ARG A 200 30.08 -27.70 -29.71
N LEU A 201 29.64 -26.89 -28.79
CA LEU A 201 29.09 -25.57 -29.10
C LEU A 201 30.25 -24.69 -29.56
N ARG A 202 30.32 -24.42 -30.85
CA ARG A 202 31.25 -23.40 -31.39
C ARG A 202 30.60 -22.06 -31.11
N TYR A 203 31.17 -21.29 -30.18
CA TYR A 203 30.91 -19.87 -30.09
C TYR A 203 31.64 -19.21 -31.23
N ALA A 204 30.89 -18.50 -32.09
CA ALA A 204 31.50 -17.63 -33.11
C ALA A 204 32.29 -16.52 -32.40
N GLU A 205 33.48 -16.22 -32.88
CA GLU A 205 34.31 -15.11 -32.40
C GLU A 205 33.47 -13.84 -32.29
N LEU A 206 33.45 -13.25 -31.10
CA LEU A 206 32.89 -11.93 -30.88
C LEU A 206 33.70 -10.95 -31.70
N ARG A 207 33.11 -10.45 -32.77
CA ARG A 207 33.65 -9.30 -33.51
C ARG A 207 33.72 -8.13 -32.50
N GLU A 208 34.88 -7.46 -32.50
CA GLU A 208 35.06 -6.26 -31.71
C GLU A 208 33.89 -5.29 -31.93
N PRO A 209 33.35 -4.71 -30.86
CA PRO A 209 32.25 -3.77 -30.98
C PRO A 209 32.73 -2.53 -31.74
N GLY A 210 32.09 -2.27 -32.88
CA GLY A 210 32.21 -0.99 -33.55
C GLY A 210 31.67 0.14 -32.66
N PRO A 211 31.92 1.40 -32.97
CA PRO A 211 31.58 2.55 -32.12
C PRO A 211 30.07 2.82 -31.96
N GLU A 212 29.22 1.94 -32.42
CA GLU A 212 27.75 2.03 -32.25
C GLU A 212 27.29 0.99 -31.22
N GLY A 213 26.86 1.51 -30.07
CA GLY A 213 26.39 0.73 -28.94
C GLY A 213 25.26 -0.22 -29.26
N PHE A 214 24.97 -1.12 -28.32
CA PHE A 214 23.89 -2.13 -28.29
C PHE A 214 22.53 -1.54 -28.70
N GLY A 215 22.23 -1.49 -30.01
CA GLY A 215 20.97 -0.91 -30.54
C GLY A 215 20.51 -1.54 -31.87
N GLY A 216 21.13 -2.63 -32.32
CA GLY A 216 20.71 -3.31 -33.54
C GLY A 216 19.55 -4.27 -33.28
N TYR A 217 18.35 -3.83 -33.55
CA TYR A 217 17.16 -4.69 -33.65
C TYR A 217 17.37 -5.70 -34.78
N ARG A 218 17.72 -6.95 -34.45
CA ARG A 218 17.75 -8.04 -35.43
C ARG A 218 16.32 -8.58 -35.56
N GLU A 219 15.71 -8.33 -36.71
CA GLU A 219 14.51 -9.06 -37.13
C GLU A 219 14.72 -10.57 -36.98
N ARG A 220 13.86 -11.22 -36.21
CA ARG A 220 13.83 -12.69 -36.15
C ARG A 220 13.35 -13.20 -37.51
N PRO A 221 14.08 -14.13 -38.15
CA PRO A 221 13.59 -14.77 -39.36
C PRO A 221 12.26 -15.46 -39.05
N SER A 222 11.26 -15.19 -39.86
CA SER A 222 9.94 -15.81 -39.77
C SER A 222 10.08 -17.34 -39.97
N VAL A 223 9.65 -18.09 -38.96
CA VAL A 223 9.57 -19.57 -39.06
C VAL A 223 8.49 -19.92 -40.07
N PRO A 224 8.76 -20.66 -41.15
CA PRO A 224 7.75 -21.02 -42.11
C PRO A 224 6.66 -21.90 -41.46
N ALA A 225 5.41 -21.54 -41.69
CA ALA A 225 4.25 -22.24 -41.20
C ALA A 225 4.27 -23.74 -41.62
N ARG A 226 4.26 -24.64 -40.66
CA ARG A 226 4.21 -26.08 -40.84
C ARG A 226 2.88 -26.42 -41.53
N ARG A 227 2.91 -26.79 -42.85
CA ARG A 227 1.75 -27.29 -43.59
C ARG A 227 1.14 -28.49 -42.86
N ARG A 228 -0.10 -28.37 -42.40
CA ARG A 228 -0.94 -29.50 -41.96
C ARG A 228 -1.17 -30.42 -43.18
N ARG A 229 -0.71 -31.65 -43.08
CA ARG A 229 -0.92 -32.71 -44.07
C ARG A 229 -2.31 -33.24 -43.86
N GLY A 230 -3.04 -33.18 -44.93
CA GLY A 230 -4.41 -33.34 -45.17
C GLY A 230 -5.13 -34.59 -44.75
N GLU A 231 -6.40 -34.38 -44.67
CA GLU A 231 -7.49 -35.32 -44.65
C GLU A 231 -7.41 -36.35 -45.80
N ARG A 232 -7.66 -37.59 -45.43
CA ARG A 232 -8.17 -38.58 -46.36
C ARG A 232 -9.65 -38.82 -46.08
N GLN A 233 -10.48 -38.59 -47.07
CA GLN A 233 -11.80 -39.17 -47.28
C GLN A 233 -11.65 -40.38 -48.18
N PRO A 234 -12.68 -41.19 -48.31
CA PRO A 234 -13.94 -41.46 -47.65
C PRO A 234 -13.95 -42.63 -46.72
#